data_b49a5837d389035c838b60f321ae0d14
#
_entry.id   b49a5837d389035c838b60f321ae0d14
#
_cell.length_a   1.000
_cell.length_b   1.000
_cell.length_c   1.000
_cell.angle_alpha   90.00
_cell.angle_beta   90.00
_cell.angle_gamma   90.00
#
_symmetry.space_group_name_H-M   'P 1'
#
loop_
_entity.id
_entity.type
_entity.pdbx_description
1 polymer ?
#
loop_
_entity_poly.entity_id
_entity_poly.type
_entity_poly.pdbx_seq_one_letter_code
_entity_poly.pdbx_strand_id
1 'polypeptide(L)'
;TQLIDSQGNIDFNRIELFSAADYAFLLSYAKRNNLLNLNYGINVKIIRRIIGDFASSWGFGFDFGIQYQNQNGWKFGLMARDITTTFNNWTFDEEKLNDIQSAIDGQNQEIPEKSETTIPKLQLGISKEFILNNEYSLLSAVDLFFLFEETNDIISTQFASITPAIGFELGYIELVYLRFGLGNFQNEIQFDSSEKLSFQPNFGIGFNMNNIEINYAFTDIGNQSVALYSNIFSIKLNLNIIR
;
A
#
# COMPACT_ATOMS: atom_id res chain seq x y z
N THR A 1 4.52 23.27 -28.25
CA THR A 1 3.44 24.29 -28.13
C THR A 1 3.72 25.10 -26.89
N GLN A 2 4.07 26.37 -27.06
CA GLN A 2 4.38 27.23 -25.91
C GLN A 2 3.05 27.51 -25.18
N LEU A 3 3.01 27.22 -23.88
CA LEU A 3 1.93 27.64 -22.95
C LEU A 3 1.80 29.18 -22.90
N ILE A 4 2.74 29.88 -23.51
CA ILE A 4 2.84 31.34 -23.54
C ILE A 4 2.54 31.75 -25.00
N ASP A 5 1.58 32.68 -25.18
CA ASP A 5 1.28 33.28 -26.47
C ASP A 5 2.44 34.20 -26.94
N SER A 6 2.37 34.66 -28.16
CA SER A 6 3.37 35.57 -28.73
C SER A 6 3.47 36.93 -28.01
N GLN A 7 2.57 37.20 -27.06
CA GLN A 7 2.54 38.41 -26.24
C GLN A 7 3.06 38.18 -24.82
N GLY A 8 3.47 36.92 -24.47
CA GLY A 8 3.98 36.57 -23.14
C GLY A 8 2.93 36.19 -22.11
N ASN A 9 1.65 36.03 -22.50
CA ASN A 9 0.58 35.62 -21.60
C ASN A 9 0.36 34.11 -21.66
N ILE A 10 -0.13 33.53 -20.55
CA ILE A 10 -0.50 32.11 -20.48
C ILE A 10 -1.82 31.91 -21.25
N ASP A 11 -1.79 31.06 -22.28
CA ASP A 11 -2.98 30.65 -23.01
C ASP A 11 -3.70 29.52 -22.25
N PHE A 12 -4.67 29.88 -21.42
CA PHE A 12 -5.46 28.94 -20.61
C PHE A 12 -6.32 27.98 -21.45
N ASN A 13 -6.61 28.29 -22.74
CA ASN A 13 -7.36 27.39 -23.61
C ASN A 13 -6.56 26.15 -24.03
N ARG A 14 -5.26 26.13 -23.74
CA ARG A 14 -4.34 24.99 -23.99
C ARG A 14 -4.11 24.12 -22.76
N ILE A 15 -4.77 24.43 -21.63
CA ILE A 15 -4.72 23.61 -20.42
C ILE A 15 -5.91 22.66 -20.44
N GLU A 16 -5.64 21.40 -20.68
CA GLU A 16 -6.65 20.35 -20.54
C GLU A 16 -6.50 19.67 -19.18
N LEU A 17 -7.63 19.57 -18.47
CA LEU A 17 -7.72 18.85 -17.21
C LEU A 17 -8.24 17.45 -17.51
N PHE A 18 -7.53 16.44 -17.04
CA PHE A 18 -7.99 15.06 -17.08
C PHE A 18 -8.04 14.46 -15.68
N SER A 19 -8.90 13.46 -15.48
CA SER A 19 -8.99 12.70 -14.24
C SER A 19 -8.36 11.33 -14.40
N ALA A 20 -7.82 10.80 -13.30
CA ALA A 20 -7.43 9.41 -13.21
C ALA A 20 -8.32 8.70 -12.17
N ALA A 21 -8.77 7.49 -12.49
CA ALA A 21 -9.59 6.68 -11.61
C ALA A 21 -9.13 5.21 -11.64
N ASP A 22 -8.92 4.65 -10.45
CA ASP A 22 -8.56 3.25 -10.26
C ASP A 22 -9.68 2.53 -9.50
N TYR A 23 -10.14 1.41 -10.07
CA TYR A 23 -11.13 0.53 -9.47
C TYR A 23 -10.51 -0.83 -9.23
N ALA A 24 -10.71 -1.41 -8.04
CA ALA A 24 -10.27 -2.74 -7.70
C ALA A 24 -11.45 -3.58 -7.19
N PHE A 25 -11.66 -4.74 -7.82
CA PHE A 25 -12.63 -5.75 -7.39
C PHE A 25 -11.85 -6.92 -6.78
N LEU A 26 -12.19 -7.27 -5.55
CA LEU A 26 -11.51 -8.30 -4.77
C LEU A 26 -12.50 -9.42 -4.43
N LEU A 27 -12.16 -10.65 -4.84
CA LEU A 27 -12.86 -11.85 -4.42
C LEU A 27 -11.95 -12.65 -3.50
N SER A 28 -12.38 -12.82 -2.25
CA SER A 28 -11.57 -13.43 -1.19
C SER A 28 -12.19 -14.74 -0.70
N TYR A 29 -11.33 -15.73 -0.51
CA TYR A 29 -11.68 -16.97 0.19
C TYR A 29 -10.70 -17.19 1.34
N ALA A 30 -11.20 -17.47 2.53
CA ALA A 30 -10.39 -17.78 3.70
C ALA A 30 -10.95 -18.98 4.48
N LYS A 31 -10.05 -19.78 5.03
CA LYS A 31 -10.41 -20.94 5.86
C LYS A 31 -9.51 -21.00 7.09
N ARG A 32 -10.12 -21.36 8.21
CA ARG A 32 -9.45 -21.64 9.48
C ARG A 32 -9.36 -23.14 9.70
N ASN A 33 -8.17 -23.63 10.02
CA ASN A 33 -7.95 -24.98 10.51
C ASN A 33 -7.65 -24.93 12.02
N ASN A 34 -8.66 -25.26 12.83
CA ASN A 34 -8.55 -25.20 14.28
C ASN A 34 -7.58 -26.24 14.87
N LEU A 35 -7.40 -27.40 14.20
CA LEU A 35 -6.49 -28.46 14.67
C LEU A 35 -5.04 -28.03 14.58
N LEU A 36 -4.69 -27.24 13.57
CA LEU A 36 -3.33 -26.76 13.32
C LEU A 36 -3.13 -25.31 13.77
N ASN A 37 -4.14 -24.64 14.31
CA ASN A 37 -4.12 -23.19 14.59
C ASN A 37 -3.65 -22.37 13.39
N LEU A 38 -4.07 -22.78 12.19
CA LEU A 38 -3.65 -22.23 10.90
C LEU A 38 -4.83 -21.59 10.19
N ASN A 39 -4.67 -20.34 9.78
CA ASN A 39 -5.59 -19.66 8.87
C ASN A 39 -4.90 -19.48 7.54
N TYR A 40 -5.60 -19.67 6.44
CA TYR A 40 -5.07 -19.38 5.11
C TYR A 40 -6.16 -18.76 4.23
N GLY A 41 -5.73 -17.98 3.26
CA GLY A 41 -6.65 -17.31 2.36
C GLY A 41 -5.99 -16.97 1.02
N ILE A 42 -6.84 -16.73 0.05
CA ILE A 42 -6.49 -16.29 -1.29
C ILE A 42 -7.41 -15.16 -1.71
N ASN A 43 -6.87 -14.17 -2.41
CA ASN A 43 -7.62 -13.13 -3.10
C ASN A 43 -7.38 -13.24 -4.60
N VAL A 44 -8.45 -13.03 -5.36
CA VAL A 44 -8.40 -12.72 -6.80
C VAL A 44 -8.69 -11.24 -6.95
N LYS A 45 -7.85 -10.53 -7.69
CA LYS A 45 -7.97 -9.09 -7.96
C LYS A 45 -8.27 -8.86 -9.42
N ILE A 46 -9.24 -8.00 -9.70
CA ILE A 46 -9.51 -7.44 -11.02
C ILE A 46 -9.37 -5.93 -10.87
N ILE A 47 -8.47 -5.34 -11.64
CA ILE A 47 -8.15 -3.93 -11.57
C ILE A 47 -8.57 -3.25 -12.87
N ARG A 48 -9.26 -2.13 -12.77
CA ARG A 48 -9.62 -1.27 -13.90
C ARG A 48 -9.04 0.11 -13.65
N ARG A 49 -8.16 0.58 -14.53
CA ARG A 49 -7.60 1.92 -14.50
C ARG A 49 -8.09 2.73 -15.69
N ILE A 50 -8.37 3.99 -15.49
CA ILE A 50 -8.83 4.93 -16.51
C ILE A 50 -8.05 6.23 -16.32
N ILE A 51 -7.42 6.72 -17.36
CA ILE A 51 -6.69 8.00 -17.37
C ILE A 51 -7.26 8.86 -18.48
N GLY A 52 -8.01 9.89 -18.11
CA GLY A 52 -8.74 10.70 -19.06
C GLY A 52 -9.60 9.85 -19.98
N ASP A 53 -9.73 10.30 -21.23
CA ASP A 53 -10.39 9.53 -22.30
C ASP A 53 -9.41 8.80 -23.21
N PHE A 54 -8.09 8.92 -22.94
CA PHE A 54 -7.05 8.46 -23.87
C PHE A 54 -6.37 7.16 -23.45
N ALA A 55 -6.48 6.74 -22.17
CA ALA A 55 -5.87 5.50 -21.73
C ALA A 55 -6.74 4.74 -20.72
N SER A 56 -6.76 3.43 -20.85
CA SER A 56 -7.40 2.56 -19.87
C SER A 56 -6.74 1.20 -19.83
N SER A 57 -6.78 0.53 -18.65
CA SER A 57 -6.24 -0.82 -18.52
C SER A 57 -7.15 -1.75 -17.73
N TRP A 58 -6.97 -3.03 -17.98
CA TRP A 58 -7.47 -4.13 -17.15
C TRP A 58 -6.30 -4.93 -16.62
N GLY A 59 -6.34 -5.23 -15.33
CA GLY A 59 -5.33 -6.01 -14.63
C GLY A 59 -5.93 -7.17 -13.84
N PHE A 60 -5.15 -8.24 -13.68
CA PHE A 60 -5.50 -9.42 -12.90
C PHE A 60 -4.34 -9.80 -12.01
N GLY A 61 -4.62 -10.15 -10.75
CA GLY A 61 -3.62 -10.58 -9.80
C GLY A 61 -4.16 -11.50 -8.73
N PHE A 62 -3.25 -12.19 -8.04
CA PHE A 62 -3.57 -13.09 -6.95
C PHE A 62 -2.72 -12.75 -5.74
N ASP A 63 -3.36 -12.81 -4.55
CA ASP A 63 -2.67 -12.73 -3.28
C ASP A 63 -2.92 -14.02 -2.48
N PHE A 64 -1.94 -14.40 -1.67
CA PHE A 64 -2.03 -15.55 -0.78
C PHE A 64 -1.55 -15.18 0.61
N GLY A 65 -2.24 -15.65 1.64
CA GLY A 65 -1.90 -15.39 3.03
C GLY A 65 -1.99 -16.62 3.90
N ILE A 66 -1.08 -16.74 4.85
CA ILE A 66 -1.08 -17.73 5.91
C ILE A 66 -0.86 -17.04 7.24
N GLN A 67 -1.58 -17.47 8.27
CA GLN A 67 -1.39 -17.08 9.66
C GLN A 67 -1.36 -18.33 10.54
N TYR A 68 -0.37 -18.43 11.39
CA TYR A 68 -0.20 -19.52 12.34
C TYR A 68 -0.04 -18.96 13.75
N GLN A 69 -0.69 -19.58 14.72
CA GLN A 69 -0.51 -19.24 16.13
C GLN A 69 -0.05 -20.48 16.90
N ASN A 70 1.09 -20.34 17.57
CA ASN A 70 1.58 -21.42 18.43
C ASN A 70 0.90 -21.42 19.80
N GLN A 71 1.14 -22.47 20.60
CA GLN A 71 0.57 -22.63 21.95
C GLN A 71 1.05 -21.56 22.95
N ASN A 72 2.20 -20.96 22.71
CA ASN A 72 2.80 -19.93 23.57
C ASN A 72 2.32 -18.50 23.20
N GLY A 73 1.30 -18.37 22.33
CA GLY A 73 0.72 -17.10 21.93
C GLY A 73 1.50 -16.32 20.88
N TRP A 74 2.60 -16.88 20.32
CA TRP A 74 3.26 -16.28 19.17
C TRP A 74 2.42 -16.47 17.92
N LYS A 75 2.26 -15.39 17.15
CA LYS A 75 1.57 -15.37 15.86
C LYS A 75 2.60 -15.13 14.76
N PHE A 76 2.51 -15.91 13.71
CA PHE A 76 3.35 -15.81 12.52
C PHE A 76 2.46 -15.56 11.33
N GLY A 77 2.85 -14.66 10.46
CA GLY A 77 2.13 -14.30 9.24
C GLY A 77 3.04 -14.37 8.03
N LEU A 78 2.50 -14.82 6.92
CA LEU A 78 3.08 -14.71 5.60
C LEU A 78 2.00 -14.18 4.67
N MET A 79 2.33 -13.15 3.92
CA MET A 79 1.48 -12.58 2.87
C MET A 79 2.29 -12.42 1.60
N ALA A 80 1.90 -13.12 0.56
CA ALA A 80 2.43 -12.95 -0.79
C ALA A 80 1.40 -12.20 -1.62
N ARG A 81 1.77 -11.03 -2.12
CA ARG A 81 0.93 -10.18 -2.97
C ARG A 81 1.42 -10.23 -4.40
N ASP A 82 0.48 -10.18 -5.32
CA ASP A 82 0.78 -10.19 -6.75
C ASP A 82 1.65 -11.40 -7.17
N ILE A 83 1.37 -12.61 -6.61
CA ILE A 83 2.19 -13.82 -6.74
C ILE A 83 2.44 -14.20 -8.20
N THR A 84 1.43 -13.99 -9.04
CA THR A 84 1.51 -14.29 -10.46
C THR A 84 2.04 -13.14 -11.29
N THR A 85 2.53 -12.07 -10.65
CA THR A 85 2.69 -10.76 -11.25
C THR A 85 1.32 -10.22 -11.67
N THR A 86 0.91 -9.04 -11.22
CA THR A 86 -0.34 -8.45 -11.72
C THR A 86 -0.08 -7.89 -13.11
N PHE A 87 -0.75 -8.46 -14.11
CA PHE A 87 -0.66 -8.03 -15.49
C PHE A 87 -1.71 -6.96 -15.74
N ASN A 88 -1.28 -5.76 -16.14
CA ASN A 88 -2.15 -4.71 -16.63
C ASN A 88 -1.96 -4.59 -18.14
N ASN A 89 -3.05 -4.70 -18.88
CA ASN A 89 -3.05 -4.50 -20.33
C ASN A 89 -3.70 -3.16 -20.66
N TRP A 90 -2.92 -2.25 -21.21
CA TRP A 90 -3.32 -0.90 -21.56
C TRP A 90 -3.90 -0.84 -22.97
N THR A 91 -4.97 -0.08 -23.12
CA THR A 91 -5.56 0.31 -24.38
C THR A 91 -5.46 1.82 -24.49
N PHE A 92 -4.88 2.33 -25.55
CA PHE A 92 -4.72 3.75 -25.83
C PHE A 92 -5.62 4.16 -27.00
N ASP A 93 -6.22 5.34 -26.89
CA ASP A 93 -6.81 6.05 -28.03
C ASP A 93 -5.67 6.80 -28.72
N GLU A 94 -5.19 6.23 -29.84
CA GLU A 94 -4.00 6.73 -30.56
C GLU A 94 -4.24 8.13 -31.12
N GLU A 95 -5.46 8.47 -31.52
CA GLU A 95 -5.81 9.79 -32.07
C GLU A 95 -5.66 10.86 -30.97
N LYS A 96 -6.29 10.66 -29.83
CA LYS A 96 -6.20 11.58 -28.69
C LYS A 96 -4.80 11.65 -28.09
N LEU A 97 -4.08 10.53 -28.04
CA LEU A 97 -2.71 10.50 -27.53
C LEU A 97 -1.77 11.30 -28.45
N ASN A 98 -1.92 11.18 -29.78
CA ASN A 98 -1.17 11.96 -30.75
C ASN A 98 -1.46 13.46 -30.66
N ASP A 99 -2.71 13.85 -30.40
CA ASP A 99 -3.07 15.25 -30.19
C ASP A 99 -2.36 15.84 -28.96
N ILE A 100 -2.29 15.10 -27.85
CA ILE A 100 -1.56 15.51 -26.64
C ILE A 100 -0.05 15.55 -26.90
N GLN A 101 0.51 14.56 -27.58
CA GLN A 101 1.95 14.50 -27.89
C GLN A 101 2.38 15.59 -28.87
N SER A 102 1.56 15.87 -29.89
CA SER A 102 1.83 16.94 -30.85
C SER A 102 1.75 18.34 -30.24
N ALA A 103 1.08 18.47 -29.09
CA ALA A 103 0.98 19.73 -28.34
C ALA A 103 2.30 20.12 -27.65
N ILE A 104 3.28 19.22 -27.54
CA ILE A 104 4.56 19.46 -26.84
C ILE A 104 5.72 19.21 -27.82
N ASP A 105 6.34 20.28 -28.32
CA ASP A 105 7.50 20.18 -29.19
C ASP A 105 8.71 19.55 -28.46
N GLY A 106 9.33 18.54 -29.07
CA GLY A 106 10.58 17.94 -28.60
C GLY A 106 10.43 16.80 -27.59
N GLN A 107 9.23 16.34 -27.30
CA GLN A 107 9.03 15.12 -26.52
C GLN A 107 9.09 13.84 -27.38
N ASN A 108 9.51 12.76 -26.72
CA ASN A 108 9.55 11.44 -27.34
C ASN A 108 8.13 11.00 -27.76
N GLN A 109 7.92 10.74 -29.04
CA GLN A 109 6.62 10.36 -29.59
C GLN A 109 6.37 8.83 -29.52
N GLU A 110 7.09 8.12 -28.67
CA GLU A 110 6.88 6.69 -28.50
C GLU A 110 5.58 6.41 -27.75
N ILE A 111 4.74 5.55 -28.32
CA ILE A 111 3.53 5.05 -27.65
C ILE A 111 3.98 4.21 -26.46
N PRO A 112 3.43 4.44 -25.25
CA PRO A 112 3.78 3.65 -24.07
C PRO A 112 3.55 2.15 -24.29
N GLU A 113 4.34 1.31 -23.62
CA GLU A 113 4.14 -0.14 -23.68
C GLU A 113 2.73 -0.53 -23.23
N LYS A 114 2.10 -1.41 -23.99
CA LYS A 114 0.72 -1.87 -23.72
C LYS A 114 0.63 -2.80 -22.51
N SER A 115 1.75 -3.36 -22.06
CA SER A 115 1.79 -4.30 -20.93
C SER A 115 2.60 -3.73 -19.78
N GLU A 116 1.96 -3.64 -18.61
CA GLU A 116 2.60 -3.27 -17.36
C GLU A 116 2.48 -4.45 -16.38
N THR A 117 3.56 -4.76 -15.70
CA THR A 117 3.61 -5.84 -14.72
C THR A 117 3.94 -5.30 -13.34
N THR A 118 3.19 -5.73 -12.32
CA THR A 118 3.49 -5.40 -10.92
C THR A 118 4.33 -6.52 -10.31
N ILE A 119 5.48 -6.15 -9.75
CA ILE A 119 6.40 -7.10 -9.13
C ILE A 119 5.79 -7.72 -7.87
N PRO A 120 5.92 -9.05 -7.65
CA PRO A 120 5.46 -9.71 -6.44
C PRO A 120 6.09 -9.11 -5.19
N LYS A 121 5.32 -9.09 -4.09
CA LYS A 121 5.75 -8.64 -2.77
C LYS A 121 5.50 -9.72 -1.75
N LEU A 122 6.48 -9.96 -0.87
CA LEU A 122 6.35 -10.90 0.23
C LEU A 122 6.46 -10.14 1.56
N GLN A 123 5.54 -10.41 2.47
CA GLN A 123 5.57 -9.90 3.84
C GLN A 123 5.62 -11.06 4.81
N LEU A 124 6.58 -11.04 5.71
CA LEU A 124 6.69 -11.96 6.84
C LEU A 124 6.46 -11.17 8.12
N GLY A 125 5.61 -11.68 8.99
CA GLY A 125 5.29 -11.04 10.26
C GLY A 125 5.39 -11.98 11.44
N ILE A 126 5.83 -11.45 12.56
CA ILE A 126 5.79 -12.11 13.86
C ILE A 126 5.21 -11.16 14.90
N SER A 127 4.31 -11.66 15.73
CA SER A 127 3.75 -10.85 16.81
C SER A 127 3.48 -11.70 18.05
N LYS A 128 3.42 -11.01 19.20
CA LYS A 128 3.02 -11.59 20.47
C LYS A 128 2.28 -10.57 21.30
N GLU A 129 1.21 -11.03 21.92
CA GLU A 129 0.44 -10.28 22.91
C GLU A 129 0.85 -10.70 24.32
N PHE A 130 1.15 -9.72 25.15
CA PHE A 130 1.48 -9.86 26.56
C PHE A 130 0.34 -9.29 27.37
N ILE A 131 -0.29 -10.12 28.20
CA ILE A 131 -1.30 -9.67 29.15
C ILE A 131 -0.55 -9.15 30.38
N LEU A 132 -0.55 -7.83 30.57
CA LEU A 132 0.18 -7.18 31.67
C LEU A 132 -0.59 -7.34 33.00
N ASN A 133 -1.90 -7.19 32.94
CA ASN A 133 -2.84 -7.43 34.05
C ASN A 133 -4.24 -7.60 33.49
N ASN A 134 -5.27 -7.56 34.36
CA ASN A 134 -6.69 -7.73 33.95
C ASN A 134 -7.22 -6.59 33.09
N GLU A 135 -6.54 -5.46 33.03
CA GLU A 135 -7.01 -4.25 32.31
C GLU A 135 -6.14 -3.94 31.11
N TYR A 136 -4.85 -4.28 31.12
CA TYR A 136 -3.89 -3.86 30.10
C TYR A 136 -3.28 -5.05 29.36
N SER A 137 -3.20 -4.91 28.05
CA SER A 137 -2.45 -5.79 27.16
C SER A 137 -1.45 -5.00 26.31
N LEU A 138 -0.35 -5.63 25.93
CA LEU A 138 0.67 -5.08 25.04
C LEU A 138 0.89 -6.05 23.89
N LEU A 139 0.53 -5.66 22.68
CA LEU A 139 0.90 -6.39 21.47
C LEU A 139 2.19 -5.78 20.91
N SER A 140 3.15 -6.63 20.59
CA SER A 140 4.38 -6.27 19.87
C SER A 140 4.41 -7.03 18.56
N ALA A 141 4.78 -6.36 17.47
CA ALA A 141 4.85 -6.93 16.14
C ALA A 141 6.10 -6.46 15.40
N VAL A 142 6.67 -7.36 14.59
CA VAL A 142 7.74 -7.06 13.64
C VAL A 142 7.35 -7.65 12.30
N ASP A 143 7.46 -6.85 11.25
CA ASP A 143 7.24 -7.26 9.86
C ASP A 143 8.50 -7.03 9.03
N LEU A 144 8.73 -7.89 8.06
CA LEU A 144 9.74 -7.76 7.01
C LEU A 144 9.03 -7.77 5.66
N PHE A 145 9.19 -6.69 4.91
CA PHE A 145 8.67 -6.56 3.55
C PHE A 145 9.80 -6.84 2.57
N PHE A 146 9.57 -7.78 1.66
CA PHE A 146 10.48 -8.14 0.58
C PHE A 146 9.91 -7.66 -0.73
N LEU A 147 10.70 -6.89 -1.48
CA LEU A 147 10.44 -6.48 -2.85
C LEU A 147 11.51 -7.10 -3.73
N PHE A 148 11.14 -7.73 -4.85
CA PHE A 148 12.08 -8.43 -5.73
C PHE A 148 12.66 -7.50 -6.79
N GLU A 149 13.15 -6.35 -6.34
CA GLU A 149 13.86 -5.33 -7.13
C GLU A 149 14.83 -4.55 -6.24
N GLU A 150 15.76 -3.84 -6.86
CA GLU A 150 16.64 -2.89 -6.17
C GLU A 150 15.87 -1.61 -5.85
N THR A 151 15.94 -1.16 -4.60
CA THR A 151 15.28 0.05 -4.10
C THR A 151 16.24 0.86 -3.21
N ASN A 152 15.76 1.99 -2.68
CA ASN A 152 16.48 2.79 -1.68
C ASN A 152 16.26 2.29 -0.23
N ASP A 153 15.75 1.07 -0.04
CA ASP A 153 15.54 0.49 1.27
C ASP A 153 16.87 0.25 2.01
N ILE A 154 16.80 0.19 3.35
CA ILE A 154 17.98 0.02 4.23
C ILE A 154 18.81 -1.23 3.90
N ILE A 155 18.15 -2.27 3.41
CA ILE A 155 18.81 -3.48 2.90
C ILE A 155 18.34 -3.66 1.45
N SER A 156 19.23 -3.36 0.51
CA SER A 156 18.94 -3.48 -0.91
C SER A 156 20.08 -4.18 -1.63
N THR A 157 19.70 -5.06 -2.55
CA THR A 157 20.59 -5.79 -3.47
C THR A 157 20.02 -5.71 -4.88
N GLN A 158 20.78 -6.12 -5.89
CA GLN A 158 20.31 -6.15 -7.28
C GLN A 158 19.05 -7.03 -7.50
N PHE A 159 18.76 -7.98 -6.60
CA PHE A 159 17.68 -8.96 -6.76
C PHE A 159 16.52 -8.77 -5.80
N ALA A 160 16.76 -8.13 -4.65
CA ALA A 160 15.73 -7.95 -3.64
C ALA A 160 16.10 -6.86 -2.63
N SER A 161 15.08 -6.20 -2.13
CA SER A 161 15.16 -5.23 -1.04
C SER A 161 14.30 -5.67 0.12
N ILE A 162 14.71 -5.31 1.34
CA ILE A 162 14.02 -5.69 2.58
C ILE A 162 13.80 -4.44 3.42
N THR A 163 12.53 -4.16 3.73
CA THR A 163 12.14 -3.07 4.63
C THR A 163 11.56 -3.65 5.91
N PRO A 164 12.18 -3.44 7.07
CA PRO A 164 11.59 -3.82 8.35
C PRO A 164 10.50 -2.82 8.78
N ALA A 165 9.54 -3.31 9.60
CA ALA A 165 8.62 -2.46 10.34
C ALA A 165 8.42 -3.03 11.74
N ILE A 166 8.23 -2.14 12.72
CA ILE A 166 8.02 -2.52 14.12
C ILE A 166 6.78 -1.79 14.63
N GLY A 167 5.91 -2.50 15.34
CA GLY A 167 4.68 -1.94 15.88
C GLY A 167 4.40 -2.39 17.30
N PHE A 168 3.76 -1.50 18.05
CA PHE A 168 3.26 -1.75 19.39
C PHE A 168 1.81 -1.28 19.50
N GLU A 169 0.99 -2.05 20.26
CA GLU A 169 -0.37 -1.68 20.59
C GLU A 169 -0.56 -1.91 22.09
N LEU A 170 -0.96 -0.84 22.81
CA LEU A 170 -1.37 -0.90 24.19
C LEU A 170 -2.90 -0.94 24.23
N GLY A 171 -3.46 -2.04 24.69
CA GLY A 171 -4.90 -2.24 24.92
C GLY A 171 -5.28 -1.95 26.36
N TYR A 172 -6.42 -1.27 26.55
CA TYR A 172 -7.04 -1.03 27.84
C TYR A 172 -8.45 -1.62 27.85
N ILE A 173 -8.70 -2.57 28.75
CA ILE A 173 -9.96 -3.32 28.94
C ILE A 173 -10.64 -3.79 27.65
N GLU A 174 -9.84 -4.10 26.63
CA GLU A 174 -10.28 -4.48 25.27
C GLU A 174 -11.20 -3.44 24.59
N LEU A 175 -11.26 -2.23 25.12
CA LEU A 175 -12.10 -1.13 24.66
C LEU A 175 -11.31 -0.08 23.89
N VAL A 176 -10.14 0.33 24.41
CA VAL A 176 -9.30 1.39 23.84
C VAL A 176 -7.94 0.83 23.48
N TYR A 177 -7.43 1.21 22.32
CA TYR A 177 -6.14 0.78 21.83
C TYR A 177 -5.32 2.00 21.39
N LEU A 178 -4.10 2.10 21.87
CA LEU A 178 -3.10 3.07 21.42
C LEU A 178 -2.03 2.33 20.61
N ARG A 179 -1.74 2.81 19.42
CA ARG A 179 -0.82 2.17 18.49
C ARG A 179 0.32 3.10 18.15
N PHE A 180 1.49 2.52 18.05
CA PHE A 180 2.70 3.16 17.59
C PHE A 180 3.43 2.24 16.63
N GLY A 181 3.92 2.78 15.50
CA GLY A 181 4.68 2.03 14.51
C GLY A 181 5.83 2.84 13.94
N LEU A 182 6.87 2.13 13.54
CA LEU A 182 8.00 2.63 12.78
C LEU A 182 8.19 1.73 11.57
N GLY A 183 8.31 2.30 10.39
CA GLY A 183 8.51 1.58 9.15
C GLY A 183 9.11 2.46 8.07
N ASN A 184 9.11 1.94 6.85
CA ASN A 184 9.58 2.64 5.66
C ASN A 184 11.00 3.22 5.84
N PHE A 185 11.93 2.37 6.29
CA PHE A 185 13.33 2.76 6.48
C PHE A 185 14.04 2.81 5.13
N GLN A 186 14.52 4.00 4.74
CA GLN A 186 15.14 4.26 3.43
C GLN A 186 16.44 5.04 3.59
N ASN A 187 17.36 4.84 2.64
CA ASN A 187 18.55 5.65 2.48
C ASN A 187 18.28 6.73 1.43
N GLU A 188 18.09 7.97 1.87
CA GLU A 188 17.91 9.12 1.00
C GLU A 188 19.26 9.72 0.60
N ILE A 189 19.52 9.82 -0.70
CA ILE A 189 20.69 10.51 -1.22
C ILE A 189 20.37 12.01 -1.25
N GLN A 190 21.12 12.78 -0.47
CA GLN A 190 21.00 14.23 -0.42
C GLN A 190 21.69 14.90 -1.63
N PHE A 191 21.42 16.19 -1.85
CA PHE A 191 22.02 16.95 -2.95
C PHE A 191 23.57 17.03 -2.89
N ASP A 192 24.16 16.86 -1.70
CA ASP A 192 25.61 16.82 -1.47
C ASP A 192 26.21 15.41 -1.62
N SER A 193 25.41 14.44 -2.14
CA SER A 193 25.74 13.01 -2.26
C SER A 193 25.96 12.29 -0.91
N SER A 194 25.58 12.88 0.21
CA SER A 194 25.55 12.19 1.50
C SER A 194 24.30 11.32 1.60
N GLU A 195 24.40 10.18 2.28
CA GLU A 195 23.26 9.30 2.59
C GLU A 195 22.69 9.67 3.95
N LYS A 196 21.36 9.78 4.02
CA LYS A 196 20.62 10.01 5.24
C LYS A 196 19.57 8.92 5.44
N LEU A 197 19.63 8.27 6.60
CA LEU A 197 18.56 7.34 6.99
C LEU A 197 17.27 8.10 7.27
N SER A 198 16.22 7.73 6.58
CA SER A 198 14.86 8.22 6.74
C SER A 198 13.98 7.08 7.23
N PHE A 199 12.97 7.38 8.04
CA PHE A 199 11.97 6.42 8.52
C PHE A 199 10.65 7.14 8.80
N GLN A 200 9.56 6.36 8.83
CA GLN A 200 8.21 6.88 8.97
C GLN A 200 7.58 6.42 10.29
N PRO A 201 7.38 7.34 11.27
CA PRO A 201 6.59 7.07 12.46
C PRO A 201 5.09 7.14 12.14
N ASN A 202 4.31 6.28 12.80
CA ASN A 202 2.87 6.19 12.66
C ASN A 202 2.23 6.07 14.04
N PHE A 203 1.09 6.74 14.25
CA PHE A 203 0.33 6.70 15.48
C PHE A 203 -1.12 6.31 15.19
N GLY A 204 -1.75 5.58 16.10
CA GLY A 204 -3.13 5.18 15.94
C GLY A 204 -3.88 5.13 17.27
N ILE A 205 -5.18 5.32 17.18
CA ILE A 205 -6.11 5.09 18.29
C ILE A 205 -7.26 4.23 17.79
N GLY A 206 -7.68 3.25 18.59
CA GLY A 206 -8.79 2.35 18.29
C GLY A 206 -9.79 2.31 19.43
N PHE A 207 -11.06 2.19 19.08
CA PHE A 207 -12.15 1.90 20.01
C PHE A 207 -12.89 0.66 19.53
N ASN A 208 -13.06 -0.31 20.41
CA ASN A 208 -13.78 -1.54 20.13
C ASN A 208 -14.96 -1.66 21.13
N MET A 209 -16.16 -1.40 20.69
CA MET A 209 -17.34 -1.45 21.54
C MET A 209 -18.39 -2.40 20.93
N ASN A 210 -18.57 -3.55 21.57
CA ASN A 210 -19.49 -4.63 21.13
C ASN A 210 -19.21 -5.06 19.68
N ASN A 211 -20.04 -4.61 18.75
CA ASN A 211 -19.99 -4.99 17.34
C ASN A 211 -19.37 -3.89 16.45
N ILE A 212 -18.91 -2.79 17.05
CA ILE A 212 -18.37 -1.64 16.32
C ILE A 212 -16.91 -1.46 16.70
N GLU A 213 -16.04 -1.44 15.72
CA GLU A 213 -14.63 -1.10 15.86
C GLU A 213 -14.37 0.17 15.06
N ILE A 214 -13.87 1.21 15.70
CA ILE A 214 -13.51 2.49 15.09
C ILE A 214 -12.01 2.66 15.26
N ASN A 215 -11.30 2.91 14.17
CA ASN A 215 -9.89 3.16 14.20
C ASN A 215 -9.57 4.47 13.49
N TYR A 216 -8.61 5.19 14.03
CA TYR A 216 -7.98 6.34 13.42
C TYR A 216 -6.48 6.14 13.40
N ALA A 217 -5.83 6.45 12.29
CA ALA A 217 -4.39 6.47 12.17
C ALA A 217 -3.91 7.79 11.58
N PHE A 218 -2.84 8.29 12.18
CA PHE A 218 -2.05 9.42 11.71
C PHE A 218 -0.71 8.89 11.25
N THR A 219 -0.45 8.98 9.95
CA THR A 219 0.67 8.33 9.27
C THR A 219 1.34 9.30 8.30
N ASP A 220 2.37 8.83 7.59
CA ASP A 220 3.20 9.64 6.69
C ASP A 220 3.85 10.86 7.39
N ILE A 221 4.18 10.71 8.66
CA ILE A 221 4.83 11.76 9.44
C ILE A 221 6.31 11.74 9.09
N GLY A 222 6.73 12.73 8.30
CA GLY A 222 8.13 12.86 7.88
C GLY A 222 8.26 13.39 6.46
N ASN A 223 9.50 13.44 5.94
CA ASN A 223 9.81 14.07 4.65
C ASN A 223 9.74 13.11 3.45
N GLN A 224 9.23 11.90 3.61
CA GLN A 224 9.24 10.86 2.56
C GLN A 224 8.07 10.95 1.58
N SER A 225 7.05 11.74 1.88
CA SER A 225 5.86 11.91 1.04
C SER A 225 5.74 13.35 0.58
N VAL A 226 5.16 13.55 -0.61
CA VAL A 226 4.75 14.89 -1.10
C VAL A 226 3.70 15.49 -0.17
N ALA A 227 2.89 14.64 0.51
CA ALA A 227 1.99 15.03 1.57
C ALA A 227 2.71 14.99 2.91
N LEU A 228 2.59 16.05 3.72
CA LEU A 228 3.25 16.17 5.03
C LEU A 228 2.72 15.13 6.04
N TYR A 229 1.50 14.62 5.86
CA TYR A 229 0.86 13.61 6.72
C TYR A 229 -0.42 13.07 6.07
N SER A 230 -0.84 11.90 6.51
CA SER A 230 -2.10 11.25 6.09
C SER A 230 -2.96 10.90 7.31
N ASN A 231 -4.27 11.05 7.15
CA ASN A 231 -5.26 10.67 8.15
C ASN A 231 -6.12 9.52 7.61
N ILE A 232 -6.19 8.41 8.35
CA ILE A 232 -6.96 7.25 7.94
C ILE A 232 -8.02 6.96 8.98
N PHE A 233 -9.28 6.96 8.56
CA PHE A 233 -10.42 6.55 9.38
C PHE A 233 -10.95 5.21 8.89
N SER A 234 -11.23 4.29 9.82
CA SER A 234 -11.92 3.05 9.49
C SER A 234 -13.00 2.72 10.52
N ILE A 235 -14.12 2.20 10.03
CA ILE A 235 -15.22 1.68 10.85
C ILE A 235 -15.49 0.26 10.39
N LYS A 236 -15.46 -0.69 11.34
CA LYS A 236 -15.80 -2.09 11.11
C LYS A 236 -17.03 -2.45 11.92
N LEU A 237 -18.04 -3.01 11.24
CA LEU A 237 -19.26 -3.50 11.85
C LEU A 237 -19.26 -5.02 11.79
N ASN A 238 -19.33 -5.67 12.95
CA ASN A 238 -19.48 -7.13 13.05
C ASN A 238 -20.98 -7.45 13.05
N LEU A 239 -21.52 -7.87 11.91
CA LEU A 239 -22.88 -8.29 11.77
C LEU A 239 -23.00 -9.74 12.27
N ASN A 240 -23.52 -9.93 13.50
CA ASN A 240 -23.92 -11.26 13.96
C ASN A 240 -25.18 -11.66 13.20
N ILE A 241 -25.03 -12.42 12.11
CA ILE A 241 -26.18 -13.08 11.49
C ILE A 241 -26.60 -14.15 12.49
N ILE A 242 -27.69 -13.87 13.22
CA ILE A 242 -28.35 -14.86 14.06
C ILE A 242 -28.81 -15.97 13.11
N ARG A 243 -28.18 -17.13 13.22
CA ARG A 243 -28.65 -18.39 12.60
C ARG A 243 -29.58 -19.07 13.53
#